data_b6a3e41523bf55c2bdc24d9047a766ac
#
_entry.id   b6a3e41523bf55c2bdc24d9047a766ac
#
_cell.length_a   1.000
_cell.length_b   1.000
_cell.length_c   1.000
_cell.angle_alpha   90.00
_cell.angle_beta   90.00
_cell.angle_gamma   90.00
#
_symmetry.space_group_name_H-M   'P 1'
#
loop_
_entity.id
_entity.type
_entity.pdbx_description
1 polymer ?
#
loop_
_entity_poly.entity_id
_entity_poly.type
_entity_poly.pdbx_seq_one_letter_code
_entity_poly.pdbx_strand_id
1 'polypeptide(L)'
;RFTDAEVAALWAALGTVNNVDIVLIYIYTGCRPSELLDILSSDVHLEERYMVGGEKTEAGRNRIIPIHEAIVPLVRFRLEGNRKYLITNKYGNHYTRAVYHNSNWNTLMLRMNLNHSPHDCRYTFAALADNAGMNTICKKLIMGHALPNASGTAFKTGGSSDVTADVY
;
A
#
# COMPACT_ATOMS: atom_id res chain seq x y z
N ARG A 1 2.36 7.88 -12.95
CA ARG A 1 1.98 8.21 -11.58
C ARG A 1 0.83 9.18 -11.55
N PHE A 2 0.06 9.20 -10.47
CA PHE A 2 -0.96 10.22 -10.22
C PHE A 2 -0.30 11.59 -10.00
N THR A 3 -0.96 12.64 -10.49
CA THR A 3 -0.63 14.03 -10.20
C THR A 3 -1.21 14.45 -8.83
N ASP A 4 -0.73 15.54 -8.26
CA ASP A 4 -1.25 16.07 -6.99
C ASP A 4 -2.74 16.43 -7.09
N ALA A 5 -3.18 16.96 -8.26
CA ALA A 5 -4.57 17.26 -8.51
C ALA A 5 -5.46 15.99 -8.56
N GLU A 6 -4.96 14.90 -9.14
CA GLU A 6 -5.68 13.63 -9.18
C GLU A 6 -5.74 12.98 -7.79
N VAL A 7 -4.67 13.06 -6.99
CA VAL A 7 -4.67 12.62 -5.59
C VAL A 7 -5.69 13.43 -4.78
N ALA A 8 -5.74 14.75 -4.95
CA ALA A 8 -6.73 15.60 -4.30
C ALA A 8 -8.16 15.24 -4.73
N ALA A 9 -8.38 14.92 -6.01
CA ALA A 9 -9.68 14.47 -6.51
C ALA A 9 -10.10 13.11 -5.91
N LEU A 10 -9.16 12.18 -5.71
CA LEU A 10 -9.43 10.92 -5.02
C LEU A 10 -9.87 11.18 -3.55
N TRP A 11 -9.20 12.05 -2.83
CA TRP A 11 -9.61 12.44 -1.48
C TRP A 11 -11.00 13.06 -1.44
N ALA A 12 -11.32 13.94 -2.38
CA ALA A 12 -12.64 14.58 -2.49
C ALA A 12 -13.75 13.59 -2.86
N ALA A 13 -13.43 12.48 -3.52
CA ALA A 13 -14.39 11.46 -3.94
C ALA A 13 -14.71 10.41 -2.86
N LEU A 14 -14.06 10.47 -1.68
CA LEU A 14 -14.38 9.58 -0.56
C LEU A 14 -15.86 9.70 -0.17
N GLY A 15 -16.49 8.55 0.06
CA GLY A 15 -17.92 8.47 0.41
C GLY A 15 -18.86 8.59 -0.79
N THR A 16 -18.40 9.06 -1.96
CA THR A 16 -19.23 9.21 -3.17
C THR A 16 -18.88 8.20 -4.25
N VAL A 17 -17.62 7.82 -4.34
CA VAL A 17 -17.13 6.79 -5.28
C VAL A 17 -16.59 5.60 -4.51
N ASN A 18 -17.17 4.44 -4.75
CA ASN A 18 -16.78 3.21 -4.07
C ASN A 18 -15.32 2.81 -4.35
N ASN A 19 -14.64 2.30 -3.34
CA ASN A 19 -13.28 1.77 -3.41
C ASN A 19 -12.17 2.80 -3.72
N VAL A 20 -12.46 4.10 -3.68
CA VAL A 20 -11.43 5.16 -3.76
C VAL A 20 -10.44 5.05 -2.60
N ASP A 21 -10.92 4.69 -1.42
CA ASP A 21 -10.10 4.45 -0.23
C ASP A 21 -9.02 3.39 -0.47
N ILE A 22 -9.30 2.34 -1.26
CA ILE A 22 -8.29 1.33 -1.61
C ILE A 22 -7.16 1.96 -2.45
N VAL A 23 -7.51 2.84 -3.40
CA VAL A 23 -6.50 3.54 -4.22
C VAL A 23 -5.62 4.44 -3.35
N LEU A 24 -6.22 5.16 -2.41
CA LEU A 24 -5.48 5.98 -1.45
C LEU A 24 -4.58 5.13 -0.55
N ILE A 25 -5.06 3.99 -0.05
CA ILE A 25 -4.23 3.04 0.72
C ILE A 25 -3.04 2.57 -0.13
N TYR A 26 -3.23 2.23 -1.40
CA TYR A 26 -2.11 1.89 -2.31
C TYR A 26 -1.09 3.03 -2.46
N ILE A 27 -1.58 4.26 -2.68
CA ILE A 27 -0.72 5.44 -2.86
C ILE A 27 0.11 5.72 -1.60
N TYR A 28 -0.48 5.61 -0.41
CA TYR A 28 0.20 5.96 0.84
C TYR A 28 1.00 4.82 1.47
N THR A 29 0.91 3.60 0.95
CA THR A 29 1.71 2.45 1.42
C THR A 29 2.79 2.02 0.45
N GLY A 30 2.64 2.38 -0.83
CA GLY A 30 3.55 1.93 -1.87
C GLY A 30 3.55 0.42 -2.11
N CYS A 31 2.55 -0.31 -1.64
CA CYS A 31 2.41 -1.75 -1.85
C CYS A 31 2.33 -2.12 -3.34
N ARG A 32 2.81 -3.32 -3.68
CA ARG A 32 2.49 -3.90 -4.99
C ARG A 32 1.00 -4.27 -5.05
N PRO A 33 0.39 -4.28 -6.26
CA PRO A 33 -1.05 -4.54 -6.38
C PRO A 33 -1.54 -5.86 -5.76
N SER A 34 -0.78 -6.95 -5.90
CA SER A 34 -1.10 -8.24 -5.27
C SER A 34 -0.91 -8.20 -3.77
N GLU A 35 0.10 -7.51 -3.31
CA GLU A 35 0.55 -7.46 -1.92
C GLU A 35 -0.50 -6.87 -0.97
N LEU A 36 -1.09 -5.72 -1.31
CA LEU A 36 -2.14 -5.13 -0.50
C LEU A 36 -3.40 -6.00 -0.44
N LEU A 37 -3.73 -6.69 -1.53
CA LEU A 37 -4.89 -7.59 -1.57
C LEU A 37 -4.71 -8.82 -0.68
N ASP A 38 -3.47 -9.24 -0.43
CA ASP A 38 -3.11 -10.42 0.36
C ASP A 38 -2.90 -10.10 1.85
N ILE A 39 -2.94 -8.81 2.26
CA ILE A 39 -2.80 -8.42 3.67
C ILE A 39 -3.96 -9.01 4.50
N LEU A 40 -3.61 -9.76 5.54
CA LEU A 40 -4.58 -10.25 6.51
C LEU A 40 -4.96 -9.13 7.49
N SER A 41 -6.21 -9.09 7.91
CA SER A 41 -6.65 -8.13 8.93
C SER A 41 -5.93 -8.34 10.27
N SER A 42 -5.49 -9.57 10.57
CA SER A 42 -4.69 -9.89 11.75
C SER A 42 -3.28 -9.30 11.71
N ASP A 43 -2.77 -8.98 10.53
CA ASP A 43 -1.42 -8.46 10.32
C ASP A 43 -1.42 -6.92 10.26
N VAL A 44 -2.55 -6.28 10.58
CA VAL A 44 -2.69 -4.83 10.66
C VAL A 44 -2.67 -4.39 12.13
N HIS A 45 -1.61 -3.70 12.51
CA HIS A 45 -1.39 -3.14 13.85
C HIS A 45 -1.69 -1.65 13.80
N LEU A 46 -3.00 -1.32 13.88
CA LEU A 46 -3.49 0.04 13.58
C LEU A 46 -3.06 1.07 14.62
N GLU A 47 -2.99 0.68 15.90
CA GLU A 47 -2.58 1.58 16.98
C GLU A 47 -1.09 1.91 16.90
N GLU A 48 -0.27 0.96 16.49
CA GLU A 48 1.18 1.12 16.23
C GLU A 48 1.46 1.68 14.82
N ARG A 49 0.41 1.83 13.99
CA ARG A 49 0.46 2.39 12.65
C ARG A 49 1.37 1.65 11.67
N TYR A 50 1.31 0.32 11.68
CA TYR A 50 1.96 -0.48 10.66
C TYR A 50 1.11 -1.71 10.28
N MET A 51 1.43 -2.32 9.15
CA MET A 51 0.94 -3.62 8.76
C MET A 51 2.10 -4.48 8.27
N VAL A 52 1.97 -5.80 8.40
CA VAL A 52 2.95 -6.76 7.92
C VAL A 52 2.47 -7.33 6.59
N GLY A 53 3.32 -7.25 5.59
CA GLY A 53 2.99 -7.74 4.26
C GLY A 53 4.24 -8.12 3.49
N GLY A 54 4.03 -8.44 2.23
CA GLY A 54 5.12 -8.70 1.32
C GLY A 54 4.91 -9.91 0.43
N GLU A 55 5.39 -9.81 -0.79
CA GLU A 55 5.36 -10.88 -1.76
C GLU A 55 6.46 -11.93 -1.48
N LYS A 56 6.34 -13.04 -2.20
CA LYS A 56 7.14 -14.27 -2.16
C LYS A 56 8.65 -14.11 -2.36
N THR A 57 9.18 -12.89 -2.56
CA THR A 57 10.63 -12.65 -2.62
C THR A 57 11.20 -12.56 -1.22
N GLU A 58 12.36 -13.16 -0.95
CA GLU A 58 13.03 -13.11 0.36
C GLU A 58 13.19 -11.68 0.90
N ALA A 59 13.50 -10.71 0.04
CA ALA A 59 13.66 -9.30 0.41
C ALA A 59 12.33 -8.57 0.71
N GLY A 60 11.19 -9.14 0.35
CA GLY A 60 9.87 -8.52 0.53
C GLY A 60 8.98 -9.22 1.54
N ARG A 61 9.39 -10.42 2.02
CA ARG A 61 8.56 -11.24 2.92
C ARG A 61 8.52 -10.63 4.33
N ASN A 62 7.31 -10.55 4.90
CA ASN A 62 7.08 -10.07 6.27
C ASN A 62 7.68 -8.68 6.55
N ARG A 63 7.69 -7.80 5.56
CA ARG A 63 8.17 -6.43 5.78
C ARG A 63 7.13 -5.60 6.52
N ILE A 64 7.63 -4.67 7.30
CA ILE A 64 6.81 -3.65 7.94
C ILE A 64 6.45 -2.58 6.90
N ILE A 65 5.16 -2.29 6.78
CA ILE A 65 4.59 -1.26 5.91
C ILE A 65 3.94 -0.23 6.82
N PRO A 66 4.52 0.97 6.97
CA PRO A 66 3.93 2.02 7.80
C PRO A 66 2.56 2.46 7.28
N ILE A 67 1.65 2.77 8.20
CA ILE A 67 0.35 3.35 7.90
C ILE A 67 0.44 4.85 8.16
N HIS A 68 0.51 5.64 7.09
CA HIS A 68 0.52 7.10 7.21
C HIS A 68 -0.76 7.60 7.90
N GLU A 69 -0.65 8.61 8.76
CA GLU A 69 -1.76 9.11 9.57
C GLU A 69 -3.01 9.46 8.75
N ALA A 70 -2.84 10.03 7.55
CA ALA A 70 -3.93 10.41 6.67
C ALA A 70 -4.82 9.21 6.27
N ILE A 71 -4.27 8.00 6.16
CA ILE A 71 -5.03 6.80 5.76
C ILE A 71 -5.48 5.93 6.93
N VAL A 72 -5.13 6.27 8.18
CA VAL A 72 -5.59 5.53 9.37
C VAL A 72 -7.12 5.37 9.39
N PRO A 73 -7.94 6.42 9.13
CA PRO A 73 -9.40 6.27 9.09
C PRO A 73 -9.87 5.29 8.00
N LEU A 74 -9.18 5.26 6.84
CA LEU A 74 -9.53 4.37 5.73
C LEU A 74 -9.23 2.91 6.07
N VAL A 75 -8.07 2.65 6.67
CA VAL A 75 -7.67 1.32 7.14
C VAL A 75 -8.62 0.84 8.25
N ARG A 76 -8.93 1.72 9.23
CA ARG A 76 -9.90 1.43 10.30
C ARG A 76 -11.25 1.01 9.74
N PHE A 77 -11.79 1.76 8.80
CA PHE A 77 -13.04 1.44 8.11
C PHE A 77 -13.02 0.05 7.47
N ARG A 78 -11.91 -0.34 6.86
CA ARG A 78 -11.76 -1.69 6.26
C ARG A 78 -11.69 -2.80 7.30
N LEU A 79 -11.18 -2.54 8.49
CA LEU A 79 -11.11 -3.50 9.60
C LEU A 79 -12.48 -3.71 10.30
N GLU A 80 -13.37 -2.73 10.29
CA GLU A 80 -14.70 -2.83 10.93
C GLU A 80 -15.54 -4.01 10.44
N GLY A 81 -15.30 -4.47 9.21
CA GLY A 81 -15.97 -5.64 8.64
C GLY A 81 -15.60 -6.98 9.28
N ASN A 82 -14.62 -7.03 10.18
CA ASN A 82 -14.07 -8.24 10.82
C ASN A 82 -13.82 -9.39 9.81
N ARG A 83 -13.17 -9.07 8.71
CA ARG A 83 -12.91 -9.99 7.60
C ARG A 83 -11.50 -10.51 7.65
N LYS A 84 -11.25 -11.67 7.05
CA LYS A 84 -9.93 -12.30 7.02
C LYS A 84 -8.87 -11.43 6.34
N TYR A 85 -9.24 -10.75 5.24
CA TYR A 85 -8.34 -9.87 4.48
C TYR A 85 -8.75 -8.40 4.66
N LEU A 86 -7.77 -7.52 4.71
CA LEU A 86 -7.99 -6.08 4.81
C LEU A 86 -8.84 -5.57 3.63
N ILE A 87 -8.51 -6.04 2.42
CA ILE A 87 -9.26 -5.69 1.21
C ILE A 87 -10.06 -6.89 0.73
N THR A 88 -11.37 -6.75 0.70
CA THR A 88 -12.30 -7.78 0.25
C THR A 88 -13.33 -7.22 -0.72
N ASN A 89 -13.97 -8.10 -1.48
CA ASN A 89 -15.13 -7.74 -2.28
C ASN A 89 -16.37 -7.50 -1.38
N LYS A 90 -17.45 -7.05 -1.97
CA LYS A 90 -18.72 -6.76 -1.26
C LYS A 90 -19.29 -7.96 -0.48
N TYR A 91 -18.89 -9.19 -0.83
CA TYR A 91 -19.31 -10.42 -0.17
C TYR A 91 -18.33 -10.88 0.93
N GLY A 92 -17.25 -10.14 1.16
CA GLY A 92 -16.20 -10.49 2.13
C GLY A 92 -15.14 -11.47 1.62
N ASN A 93 -15.17 -11.80 0.33
CA ASN A 93 -14.21 -12.71 -0.26
C ASN A 93 -12.92 -11.99 -0.68
N HIS A 94 -11.81 -12.73 -0.65
CA HIS A 94 -10.52 -12.29 -1.17
C HIS A 94 -10.60 -11.91 -2.65
N TYR A 95 -9.90 -10.87 -3.03
CA TYR A 95 -9.69 -10.51 -4.42
C TYR A 95 -8.47 -11.17 -5.00
N THR A 96 -8.61 -11.86 -6.13
CA THR A 96 -7.45 -12.09 -6.99
C THR A 96 -7.07 -10.78 -7.70
N ARG A 97 -5.78 -10.63 -8.04
CA ARG A 97 -5.31 -9.45 -8.79
C ARG A 97 -6.12 -9.19 -10.07
N ALA A 98 -6.41 -10.25 -10.83
CA ALA A 98 -7.17 -10.14 -12.08
C ALA A 98 -8.61 -9.65 -11.85
N VAL A 99 -9.30 -10.21 -10.87
CA VAL A 99 -10.67 -9.81 -10.52
C VAL A 99 -10.71 -8.36 -10.01
N TYR A 100 -9.78 -8.00 -9.12
CA TYR A 100 -9.70 -6.61 -8.64
C TYR A 100 -9.47 -5.62 -9.77
N HIS A 101 -8.49 -5.91 -10.65
CA HIS A 101 -8.16 -5.04 -11.77
C HIS A 101 -9.35 -4.86 -12.72
N ASN A 102 -9.98 -5.96 -13.14
CA ASN A 102 -11.02 -5.91 -14.16
C ASN A 102 -12.36 -5.36 -13.64
N SER A 103 -12.73 -5.68 -12.40
CA SER A 103 -14.05 -5.32 -11.86
C SER A 103 -14.08 -4.04 -11.05
N ASN A 104 -13.00 -3.72 -10.33
CA ASN A 104 -12.97 -2.54 -9.45
C ASN A 104 -12.10 -1.43 -10.00
N TRP A 105 -10.83 -1.72 -10.30
CA TRP A 105 -9.88 -0.72 -10.75
C TRP A 105 -10.37 -0.01 -12.02
N ASN A 106 -10.65 -0.77 -13.08
CA ASN A 106 -11.06 -0.19 -14.37
C ASN A 106 -12.36 0.61 -14.24
N THR A 107 -13.32 0.11 -13.46
CA THR A 107 -14.58 0.82 -13.20
C THR A 107 -14.34 2.14 -12.46
N LEU A 108 -13.45 2.14 -11.46
CA LEU A 108 -13.11 3.34 -10.69
C LEU A 108 -12.38 4.35 -11.57
N MET A 109 -11.38 3.90 -12.34
CA MET A 109 -10.65 4.77 -13.26
C MET A 109 -11.59 5.45 -14.27
N LEU A 110 -12.53 4.68 -14.84
CA LEU A 110 -13.54 5.23 -15.75
C LEU A 110 -14.43 6.27 -15.07
N ARG A 111 -14.92 5.97 -13.85
CA ARG A 111 -15.80 6.90 -13.10
C ARG A 111 -15.11 8.20 -12.70
N MET A 112 -13.81 8.13 -12.42
CA MET A 112 -12.98 9.28 -12.04
C MET A 112 -12.42 10.02 -13.28
N ASN A 113 -12.66 9.51 -14.49
CA ASN A 113 -12.02 9.99 -15.72
C ASN A 113 -10.49 9.99 -15.62
N LEU A 114 -9.93 8.92 -15.04
CA LEU A 114 -8.50 8.70 -14.85
C LEU A 114 -8.03 7.53 -15.73
N ASN A 115 -6.75 7.55 -16.08
CA ASN A 115 -6.12 6.47 -16.86
C ASN A 115 -4.80 6.04 -16.22
N HIS A 116 -4.91 5.27 -15.14
CA HIS A 116 -3.77 4.73 -14.39
C HIS A 116 -3.86 3.23 -14.23
N SER A 117 -2.71 2.59 -14.10
CA SER A 117 -2.61 1.20 -13.63
C SER A 117 -2.49 1.17 -12.10
N PRO A 118 -2.82 0.06 -11.43
CA PRO A 118 -2.58 -0.08 -9.99
C PRO A 118 -1.11 0.14 -9.60
N HIS A 119 -0.18 -0.12 -10.51
CA HIS A 119 1.26 0.10 -10.26
C HIS A 119 1.64 1.57 -10.17
N ASP A 120 0.84 2.46 -10.78
CA ASP A 120 1.05 3.91 -10.70
C ASP A 120 0.91 4.46 -9.29
N CYS A 121 0.12 3.80 -8.41
CA CYS A 121 0.06 4.14 -6.99
C CYS A 121 1.43 4.06 -6.33
N ARG A 122 2.19 3.00 -6.66
CA ARG A 122 3.53 2.80 -6.11
C ARG A 122 4.54 3.83 -6.64
N TYR A 123 4.42 4.24 -7.90
CA TYR A 123 5.21 5.36 -8.42
C TYR A 123 4.84 6.69 -7.76
N THR A 124 3.55 6.85 -7.43
CA THR A 124 3.07 8.03 -6.71
C THR A 124 3.62 8.06 -5.29
N PHE A 125 3.56 6.93 -4.56
CA PHE A 125 4.22 6.79 -3.26
C PHE A 125 5.69 7.21 -3.30
N ALA A 126 6.45 6.66 -4.27
CA ALA A 126 7.87 6.98 -4.40
C ALA A 126 8.12 8.48 -4.59
N ALA A 127 7.29 9.14 -5.41
CA ALA A 127 7.40 10.58 -5.64
C ALA A 127 7.01 11.40 -4.39
N LEU A 128 5.94 11.02 -3.69
CA LEU A 128 5.53 11.68 -2.44
C LEU A 128 6.62 11.54 -1.36
N ALA A 129 7.21 10.35 -1.23
CA ALA A 129 8.30 10.09 -0.30
C ALA A 129 9.55 10.92 -0.64
N ASP A 130 9.90 11.05 -1.92
CA ASP A 130 11.01 11.91 -2.36
C ASP A 130 10.73 13.38 -2.07
N ASN A 131 9.54 13.87 -2.36
CA ASN A 131 9.13 15.25 -2.10
C ASN A 131 9.13 15.58 -0.60
N ALA A 132 8.80 14.60 0.25
CA ALA A 132 8.84 14.71 1.71
C ALA A 132 10.26 14.60 2.29
N GLY A 133 11.29 14.35 1.46
CA GLY A 133 12.66 14.18 1.92
C GLY A 133 12.95 12.86 2.62
N MET A 134 12.12 11.83 2.38
CA MET A 134 12.32 10.51 2.99
C MET A 134 13.68 9.93 2.62
N ASN A 135 14.38 9.38 3.60
CA ASN A 135 15.64 8.68 3.37
C ASN A 135 15.46 7.58 2.31
N THR A 136 16.37 7.55 1.32
CA THR A 136 16.29 6.60 0.19
C THR A 136 16.35 5.13 0.64
N ILE A 137 17.09 4.82 1.72
CA ILE A 137 17.15 3.45 2.27
C ILE A 137 15.79 3.07 2.87
N CYS A 138 15.22 3.96 3.70
CA CYS A 138 13.88 3.76 4.28
C CYS A 138 12.83 3.55 3.18
N LYS A 139 12.82 4.40 2.15
CA LYS A 139 11.92 4.26 1.00
C LYS A 139 12.07 2.89 0.32
N LYS A 140 13.32 2.45 0.07
CA LYS A 140 13.58 1.13 -0.53
C LYS A 140 13.07 -0.01 0.35
N LEU A 141 13.29 0.06 1.68
CA LEU A 141 12.80 -0.94 2.64
C LEU A 141 11.27 -1.01 2.63
N ILE A 142 10.59 0.13 2.76
CA ILE A 142 9.12 0.22 2.71
C ILE A 142 8.59 -0.36 1.40
N MET A 143 9.24 -0.08 0.29
CA MET A 143 8.86 -0.62 -1.02
C MET A 143 9.27 -2.09 -1.24
N GLY A 144 10.00 -2.72 -0.32
CA GLY A 144 10.47 -4.11 -0.48
C GLY A 144 11.48 -4.26 -1.62
N HIS A 145 12.35 -3.28 -1.79
CA HIS A 145 13.49 -3.36 -2.70
C HIS A 145 14.70 -3.91 -1.95
N ALA A 146 15.47 -4.78 -2.62
CA ALA A 146 16.75 -5.23 -2.09
C ALA A 146 17.71 -4.03 -1.93
N LEU A 147 18.39 -3.97 -0.79
CA LEU A 147 19.47 -2.99 -0.58
C LEU A 147 20.77 -3.58 -1.15
N PRO A 148 21.57 -2.80 -1.87
CA PRO A 148 22.93 -3.20 -2.22
C PRO A 148 23.76 -3.27 -0.92
N ASN A 149 24.41 -4.40 -0.66
CA ASN A 149 25.41 -4.51 0.40
C ASN A 149 26.74 -3.85 -0.05
N ALA A 150 27.66 -3.69 0.90
CA ALA A 150 28.99 -3.08 0.64
C ALA A 150 29.84 -3.84 -0.41
N SER A 151 29.49 -5.08 -0.76
CA SER A 151 30.11 -5.90 -1.80
C SER A 151 29.30 -5.99 -3.09
N GLY A 152 28.21 -5.21 -3.25
CA GLY A 152 27.38 -5.20 -4.47
C GLY A 152 26.39 -6.34 -4.59
N THR A 153 26.32 -7.27 -3.63
CA THR A 153 25.29 -8.30 -3.54
C THR A 153 24.09 -7.79 -2.74
N ALA A 154 22.86 -8.24 -3.07
CA ALA A 154 21.65 -7.79 -2.37
C ALA A 154 21.65 -8.26 -0.91
N PHE A 155 21.39 -7.36 0.03
CA PHE A 155 21.25 -7.71 1.45
C PHE A 155 19.88 -8.38 1.65
N LYS A 156 19.89 -9.60 2.21
CA LYS A 156 18.65 -10.30 2.61
C LYS A 156 18.22 -9.74 3.96
N THR A 157 17.15 -8.99 4.00
CA THR A 157 16.50 -8.58 5.26
C THR A 157 15.76 -9.78 5.84
N GLY A 158 16.50 -10.65 6.52
CA GLY A 158 15.91 -11.66 7.43
C GLY A 158 15.45 -10.93 8.69
N GLY A 159 14.20 -11.15 9.10
CA GLY A 159 13.51 -10.47 10.16
C GLY A 159 14.37 -10.16 11.40
N SER A 160 14.57 -8.90 11.65
CA SER A 160 14.99 -8.35 12.92
C SER A 160 14.05 -7.20 13.25
N SER A 161 13.54 -7.23 14.46
CA SER A 161 12.52 -6.33 15.01
C SER A 161 13.01 -4.90 15.32
N ASP A 162 14.23 -4.53 14.93
CA ASP A 162 14.87 -3.29 15.37
C ASP A 162 14.77 -2.11 14.37
N VAL A 163 13.98 -2.24 13.30
CA VAL A 163 13.89 -1.17 12.26
C VAL A 163 12.84 -0.10 12.61
N THR A 164 12.14 -0.23 13.72
CA THR A 164 11.03 0.66 14.09
C THR A 164 11.44 1.96 14.80
N ALA A 165 12.68 2.08 15.27
CA ALA A 165 13.10 3.22 16.09
C ALA A 165 13.44 4.49 15.30
N ASP A 166 13.79 4.39 14.01
CA ASP A 166 14.33 5.51 13.23
C ASP A 166 13.46 5.97 12.03
N VAL A 167 12.20 5.52 11.94
CA VAL A 167 11.33 5.81 10.78
C VAL A 167 10.28 6.91 11.07
N TYR A 168 10.30 7.50 12.27
CA TYR A 168 9.37 8.58 12.65
C TYR A 168 10.09 9.83 13.08
#